data_91724815901c82f68b760f3433d3af9a
#
_entry.id   91724815901c82f68b760f3433d3af9a
#
_cell.length_a   1.000
_cell.length_b   1.000
_cell.length_c   1.000
_cell.angle_alpha   90.00
_cell.angle_beta   90.00
_cell.angle_gamma   90.00
#
_symmetry.space_group_name_H-M   'P 1'
#
loop_
_entity.id
_entity.type
_entity.pdbx_description
1 polymer ?
#
loop_
_entity_poly.entity_id
_entity_poly.type
_entity_poly.pdbx_seq_one_letter_code
_entity_poly.pdbx_strand_id
1 'polypeptide(L)'
;MLRLATVFSGIGAIEHALKRMGIEHEIVFASDNGDVDIFKKKIDINFIDIRNELDRLKIIIEDIDIKVDSDYEYLTDLESHLSRISKRLNLIQDENRDYNFDILSIIDKINNEKVKKDIEIILNKYDDKNNINNLDKAVIISKIEKENLELVKEITFKNNINTKTILKELKEIVAQLGMLDEKIETLHIHSELRKIKDYSDKKKYVDNLYKGKEKSNFVKQSYFANYNIDDANFHWNVSFIDGYQYRNKVDLFVGGSPCQSFSMVGKQRGLGDTRGTLFYEYARLVKEIQPKVFIYENVKAVLNNDGGNTWNTMSQVFDELGYNWKLMVLNSKDFGVAQNRERIFVVGFRNDIILEREFEEPMKKTLEKNMKDYLLDNVSGKYYLNKKGVAFVTDNKNLQKKWTQIDGEIQLCQKKNQQFNWHGDFVFEEENKDKEKTIQDLEKYFLSEKVKKYVLASGTKNFYSKPEIDLDIARPLLTTMHKMHRAGVDNYVTTEGRIRKLTPRECLRLMGFCDSFKIVVSDTQAYQQAGNSIVVDVLIEIMKEIIKAYPKIIQKGKSEQLREIAITK
;
A
#
# COMPACT_ATOMS: atom_id res chain seq x y z
N MET A 1 -8.46 28.99 15.57
CA MET A 1 -7.59 27.98 14.94
C MET A 1 -8.32 26.64 14.96
N LEU A 2 -8.48 25.96 13.84
CA LEU A 2 -9.15 24.65 13.71
C LEU A 2 -8.23 23.54 14.26
N ARG A 3 -8.74 22.68 15.14
CA ARG A 3 -8.00 21.54 15.69
C ARG A 3 -8.30 20.29 14.85
N LEU A 4 -7.30 19.89 14.06
CA LEU A 4 -7.39 18.77 13.11
C LEU A 4 -6.74 17.51 13.69
N ALA A 5 -7.39 16.38 13.52
CA ALA A 5 -6.74 15.08 13.69
C ALA A 5 -7.02 14.19 12.46
N THR A 6 -6.02 13.40 12.07
CA THR A 6 -6.12 12.54 10.88
C THR A 6 -5.63 11.13 11.16
N VAL A 7 -6.28 10.15 10.56
CA VAL A 7 -5.85 8.76 10.55
C VAL A 7 -5.86 8.23 9.12
N PHE A 8 -4.99 7.28 8.82
CA PHE A 8 -4.67 6.92 7.44
C PHE A 8 -4.27 8.18 6.66
N SER A 9 -3.47 9.02 7.32
CA SER A 9 -3.24 10.42 6.95
C SER A 9 -2.61 10.56 5.57
N GLY A 10 -1.94 9.52 5.08
CA GLY A 10 -1.24 9.52 3.82
C GLY A 10 -0.28 10.71 3.74
N ILE A 11 -0.34 11.45 2.66
CA ILE A 11 0.49 12.64 2.45
C ILE A 11 -0.21 13.95 2.84
N GLY A 12 -1.27 13.88 3.66
CA GLY A 12 -1.91 15.07 4.24
C GLY A 12 -2.80 15.83 3.26
N ALA A 13 -3.77 15.17 2.66
CA ALA A 13 -4.67 15.81 1.69
C ALA A 13 -5.56 16.88 2.32
N ILE A 14 -6.08 16.65 3.54
CA ILE A 14 -6.91 17.63 4.24
C ILE A 14 -6.07 18.81 4.77
N GLU A 15 -4.86 18.55 5.26
CA GLU A 15 -3.91 19.59 5.67
C GLU A 15 -3.58 20.49 4.48
N HIS A 16 -3.38 19.89 3.30
CA HIS A 16 -3.15 20.65 2.07
C HIS A 16 -4.38 21.44 1.63
N ALA A 17 -5.58 20.88 1.78
CA ALA A 17 -6.84 21.56 1.50
C ALA A 17 -7.00 22.80 2.40
N LEU A 18 -6.84 22.64 3.70
CA LEU A 18 -6.94 23.73 4.67
C LEU A 18 -5.90 24.83 4.39
N LYS A 19 -4.67 24.46 4.07
CA LYS A 19 -3.61 25.39 3.66
C LYS A 19 -3.98 26.17 2.40
N ARG A 20 -4.53 25.51 1.36
CA ARG A 20 -4.99 26.17 0.13
C ARG A 20 -6.18 27.10 0.39
N MET A 21 -7.03 26.77 1.35
CA MET A 21 -8.15 27.63 1.79
C MET A 21 -7.72 28.78 2.69
N GLY A 22 -6.45 28.85 3.12
CA GLY A 22 -5.97 29.84 4.07
C GLY A 22 -6.54 29.68 5.48
N ILE A 23 -6.99 28.46 5.83
CA ILE A 23 -7.55 28.15 7.16
C ILE A 23 -6.40 27.79 8.11
N GLU A 24 -6.23 28.61 9.14
CA GLU A 24 -5.29 28.32 10.22
C GLU A 24 -5.75 27.09 11.02
N HIS A 25 -4.90 26.10 11.13
CA HIS A 25 -5.19 24.86 11.83
C HIS A 25 -3.97 24.33 12.60
N GLU A 26 -4.28 23.60 13.65
CA GLU A 26 -3.32 22.84 14.46
C GLU A 26 -3.55 21.35 14.20
N ILE A 27 -2.49 20.63 13.90
CA ILE A 27 -2.55 19.16 13.79
C ILE A 27 -2.39 18.60 15.20
N VAL A 28 -3.51 18.21 15.81
CA VAL A 28 -3.54 17.61 17.16
C VAL A 28 -2.83 16.27 17.16
N PHE A 29 -3.11 15.46 16.15
CA PHE A 29 -2.33 14.27 15.82
C PHE A 29 -2.59 13.82 14.38
N ALA A 30 -1.64 13.04 13.86
CA ALA A 30 -1.76 12.30 12.61
C ALA A 30 -1.33 10.86 12.81
N SER A 31 -1.89 9.92 12.04
CA SER A 31 -1.52 8.50 12.12
C SER A 31 -1.44 7.85 10.76
N ASP A 32 -0.29 7.23 10.48
CA ASP A 32 -0.09 6.38 9.31
C ASP A 32 1.09 5.43 9.51
N ASN A 33 0.90 4.14 9.27
CA ASN A 33 1.98 3.16 9.42
C ASN A 33 2.91 3.08 8.19
N GLY A 34 2.57 3.76 7.09
CA GLY A 34 3.36 3.76 5.86
C GLY A 34 3.51 2.39 5.20
N ASP A 35 2.53 1.51 5.36
CA ASP A 35 2.59 0.08 4.94
C ASP A 35 3.72 -0.69 5.69
N VAL A 36 4.22 -0.18 6.82
CA VAL A 36 5.19 -0.89 7.67
C VAL A 36 4.46 -1.92 8.53
N ASP A 37 4.73 -3.18 8.21
CA ASP A 37 4.16 -4.32 8.93
C ASP A 37 5.18 -4.82 9.98
N ILE A 38 4.78 -4.74 11.26
CA ILE A 38 5.59 -5.22 12.39
C ILE A 38 5.28 -6.67 12.77
N PHE A 39 4.14 -7.20 12.30
CA PHE A 39 3.68 -8.56 12.61
C PHE A 39 4.20 -9.58 11.60
N LYS A 40 4.59 -9.13 10.40
CA LYS A 40 5.03 -10.03 9.33
C LYS A 40 6.30 -10.76 9.71
N LYS A 41 6.13 -11.93 10.29
CA LYS A 41 7.20 -12.89 10.52
C LYS A 41 7.33 -13.83 9.33
N LYS A 42 8.56 -14.17 9.00
CA LYS A 42 8.82 -15.18 8.00
C LYS A 42 8.80 -16.55 8.69
N ILE A 43 7.70 -17.27 8.56
CA ILE A 43 7.63 -18.68 8.95
C ILE A 43 8.11 -19.49 7.75
N ASP A 44 9.22 -20.19 7.91
CA ASP A 44 9.69 -21.08 6.86
C ASP A 44 8.80 -22.33 6.77
N ILE A 45 8.59 -22.82 5.54
CA ILE A 45 7.72 -23.98 5.31
C ILE A 45 8.48 -25.24 5.69
N ASN A 46 8.49 -25.56 6.96
CA ASN A 46 8.98 -26.81 7.55
C ASN A 46 8.22 -27.09 8.86
N PHE A 47 8.25 -28.36 9.30
CA PHE A 47 7.50 -28.80 10.46
C PHE A 47 7.93 -28.11 11.77
N ILE A 48 9.24 -27.98 11.97
CA ILE A 48 9.78 -27.42 13.22
C ILE A 48 9.39 -25.94 13.37
N ASP A 49 9.55 -25.12 12.33
CA ASP A 49 9.21 -23.70 12.41
C ASP A 49 7.71 -23.49 12.62
N ILE A 50 6.88 -24.29 11.92
CA ILE A 50 5.43 -24.26 12.09
C ILE A 50 5.06 -24.66 13.53
N ARG A 51 5.69 -25.68 14.08
CA ARG A 51 5.43 -26.17 15.44
C ARG A 51 5.86 -25.14 16.50
N ASN A 52 7.07 -24.58 16.33
CA ASN A 52 7.59 -23.55 17.23
C ASN A 52 6.67 -22.32 17.24
N GLU A 53 6.15 -21.93 16.08
CA GLU A 53 5.24 -20.79 15.98
C GLU A 53 3.89 -21.08 16.64
N LEU A 54 3.34 -22.29 16.47
CA LEU A 54 2.14 -22.73 17.19
C LEU A 54 2.31 -22.67 18.71
N ASP A 55 3.44 -23.16 19.22
CA ASP A 55 3.71 -23.20 20.65
C ASP A 55 3.98 -21.79 21.22
N ARG A 56 4.65 -20.91 20.44
CA ARG A 56 4.82 -19.50 20.77
C ARG A 56 3.46 -18.78 20.90
N LEU A 57 2.55 -18.97 19.94
CA LEU A 57 1.24 -18.33 19.96
C LEU A 57 0.38 -18.80 21.14
N LYS A 58 0.50 -20.07 21.56
CA LYS A 58 -0.16 -20.57 22.78
C LYS A 58 0.32 -19.83 24.02
N ILE A 59 1.64 -19.66 24.16
CA ILE A 59 2.24 -18.94 25.30
C ILE A 59 1.73 -17.50 25.35
N ILE A 60 1.68 -16.80 24.19
CA ILE A 60 1.18 -15.43 24.13
C ILE A 60 -0.30 -15.37 24.56
N ILE A 61 -1.13 -16.31 24.09
CA ILE A 61 -2.55 -16.38 24.46
C ILE A 61 -2.72 -16.53 25.98
N GLU A 62 -1.91 -17.37 26.63
CA GLU A 62 -1.95 -17.57 28.09
C GLU A 62 -1.55 -16.32 28.88
N ASP A 63 -0.74 -15.40 28.30
CA ASP A 63 -0.30 -14.16 28.94
C ASP A 63 -1.28 -12.97 28.73
N ILE A 64 -2.32 -13.14 27.93
CA ILE A 64 -3.31 -12.08 27.64
C ILE A 64 -4.25 -11.91 28.83
N ASP A 65 -4.19 -10.76 29.51
CA ASP A 65 -5.11 -10.36 30.58
C ASP A 65 -6.42 -9.82 29.99
N ILE A 66 -7.52 -10.56 30.18
CA ILE A 66 -8.85 -10.22 29.70
C ILE A 66 -9.66 -9.53 30.78
N LYS A 67 -10.12 -8.28 30.47
CA LYS A 67 -10.96 -7.49 31.38
C LYS A 67 -12.37 -7.20 30.83
N VAL A 68 -12.64 -7.59 29.59
CA VAL A 68 -13.89 -7.28 28.90
C VAL A 68 -14.46 -8.55 28.27
N ASP A 69 -15.74 -8.83 28.46
CA ASP A 69 -16.41 -10.05 27.98
C ASP A 69 -16.23 -10.28 26.45
N SER A 70 -16.29 -9.21 25.66
CA SER A 70 -16.06 -9.31 24.22
C SER A 70 -14.63 -9.75 23.83
N ASP A 71 -13.61 -9.46 24.68
CA ASP A 71 -12.24 -9.93 24.50
C ASP A 71 -12.14 -11.42 24.77
N TYR A 72 -12.93 -11.92 25.73
CA TYR A 72 -12.98 -13.34 26.07
C TYR A 72 -13.52 -14.20 24.93
N GLU A 73 -14.67 -13.81 24.34
CA GLU A 73 -15.23 -14.52 23.18
C GLU A 73 -14.26 -14.54 22.01
N TYR A 74 -13.61 -13.40 21.73
CA TYR A 74 -12.64 -13.30 20.64
C TYR A 74 -11.40 -14.15 20.88
N LEU A 75 -10.85 -14.15 22.09
CA LEU A 75 -9.71 -15.00 22.45
C LEU A 75 -10.06 -16.48 22.31
N THR A 76 -11.22 -16.89 22.80
CA THR A 76 -11.72 -18.28 22.68
C THR A 76 -11.83 -18.73 21.22
N ASP A 77 -12.27 -17.82 20.32
CA ASP A 77 -12.30 -18.12 18.88
C ASP A 77 -10.88 -18.28 18.29
N LEU A 78 -9.93 -17.43 18.69
CA LEU A 78 -8.53 -17.55 18.27
C LEU A 78 -7.89 -18.85 18.77
N GLU A 79 -8.12 -19.25 20.02
CA GLU A 79 -7.68 -20.53 20.60
C GLU A 79 -8.25 -21.72 19.82
N SER A 80 -9.53 -21.67 19.49
CA SER A 80 -10.21 -22.70 18.69
C SER A 80 -9.59 -22.83 17.31
N HIS A 81 -9.27 -21.70 16.65
CA HIS A 81 -8.58 -21.69 15.36
C HIS A 81 -7.17 -22.27 15.46
N LEU A 82 -6.40 -21.87 16.47
CA LEU A 82 -5.05 -22.38 16.70
C LEU A 82 -5.06 -23.90 16.95
N SER A 83 -6.01 -24.37 17.74
CA SER A 83 -6.23 -25.81 18.00
C SER A 83 -6.53 -26.58 16.71
N ARG A 84 -7.38 -26.04 15.82
CA ARG A 84 -7.69 -26.65 14.51
C ARG A 84 -6.47 -26.76 13.62
N ILE A 85 -5.62 -25.72 13.56
CA ILE A 85 -4.37 -25.76 12.79
C ILE A 85 -3.41 -26.78 13.36
N SER A 86 -3.25 -26.85 14.69
CA SER A 86 -2.40 -27.83 15.36
C SER A 86 -2.86 -29.27 15.08
N LYS A 87 -4.17 -29.53 15.14
CA LYS A 87 -4.74 -30.85 14.79
C LYS A 87 -4.48 -31.21 13.31
N ARG A 88 -4.65 -30.24 12.39
CA ARG A 88 -4.38 -30.45 10.95
C ARG A 88 -2.92 -30.79 10.72
N LEU A 89 -1.98 -30.08 11.36
CA LEU A 89 -0.54 -30.38 11.24
C LEU A 89 -0.20 -31.79 11.72
N ASN A 90 -0.77 -32.21 12.87
CA ASN A 90 -0.57 -33.56 13.40
C ASN A 90 -1.15 -34.63 12.47
N LEU A 91 -2.34 -34.43 11.87
CA LEU A 91 -2.92 -35.36 10.90
C LEU A 91 -2.02 -35.56 9.67
N ILE A 92 -1.50 -34.47 9.09
CA ILE A 92 -0.57 -34.56 7.95
C ILE A 92 0.69 -35.33 8.35
N GLN A 93 1.17 -35.11 9.59
CA GLN A 93 2.33 -35.84 10.09
C GLN A 93 2.02 -37.34 10.27
N ASP A 94 0.86 -37.67 10.80
CA ASP A 94 0.43 -39.05 11.04
C ASP A 94 0.22 -39.83 9.74
N GLU A 95 -0.35 -39.20 8.72
CA GLU A 95 -0.53 -39.78 7.39
C GLU A 95 0.78 -40.05 6.65
N ASN A 96 1.87 -39.41 7.07
CA ASN A 96 3.19 -39.46 6.39
C ASN A 96 4.29 -40.02 7.31
N ARG A 97 4.00 -41.04 8.15
CA ARG A 97 4.93 -41.54 9.19
C ARG A 97 6.05 -42.45 8.66
N ASP A 98 5.89 -43.08 7.48
CA ASP A 98 6.72 -44.25 7.12
C ASP A 98 7.70 -43.99 5.97
N TYR A 99 8.30 -42.77 5.91
CA TYR A 99 9.33 -42.50 4.90
C TYR A 99 10.68 -43.05 5.36
N ASN A 100 10.98 -44.27 4.89
CA ASN A 100 12.25 -44.95 5.20
C ASN A 100 13.29 -44.73 4.12
N PHE A 101 14.05 -43.63 4.19
CA PHE A 101 15.23 -43.37 3.37
C PHE A 101 16.21 -42.41 4.07
N ASP A 102 17.49 -42.59 3.74
CA ASP A 102 18.55 -41.72 4.25
C ASP A 102 18.63 -40.44 3.43
N ILE A 103 18.21 -39.33 4.04
CA ILE A 103 18.24 -38.01 3.40
C ILE A 103 19.65 -37.47 3.23
N LEU A 104 20.59 -37.82 4.11
CA LEU A 104 21.96 -37.33 4.05
C LEU A 104 22.68 -37.86 2.83
N SER A 105 22.45 -39.15 2.48
CA SER A 105 23.04 -39.76 1.28
C SER A 105 22.57 -39.10 -0.02
N ILE A 106 21.40 -38.44 0.01
CA ILE A 106 20.83 -37.74 -1.14
C ILE A 106 21.47 -36.36 -1.29
N ILE A 107 21.68 -35.66 -0.17
CA ILE A 107 22.23 -34.30 -0.13
C ILE A 107 23.65 -34.26 -0.68
N ASP A 108 24.45 -35.31 -0.41
CA ASP A 108 25.81 -35.43 -0.92
C ASP A 108 25.89 -35.45 -2.47
N LYS A 109 24.78 -35.78 -3.15
CA LYS A 109 24.69 -35.79 -4.60
C LYS A 109 24.24 -34.46 -5.22
N ILE A 110 24.03 -33.42 -4.41
CA ILE A 110 23.60 -32.10 -4.86
C ILE A 110 24.81 -31.23 -5.19
N ASN A 111 24.89 -30.73 -6.42
CA ASN A 111 25.98 -29.86 -6.86
C ASN A 111 25.71 -28.35 -6.63
N ASN A 112 24.46 -27.96 -6.37
CA ASN A 112 24.07 -26.55 -6.23
C ASN A 112 24.22 -26.07 -4.78
N GLU A 113 25.22 -25.23 -4.55
CA GLU A 113 25.55 -24.70 -3.23
C GLU A 113 24.39 -23.90 -2.58
N LYS A 114 23.55 -23.24 -3.37
CA LYS A 114 22.40 -22.50 -2.83
C LYS A 114 21.35 -23.47 -2.29
N VAL A 115 21.08 -24.56 -3.02
CA VAL A 115 20.13 -25.59 -2.59
C VAL A 115 20.65 -26.32 -1.36
N LYS A 116 21.97 -26.62 -1.29
CA LYS A 116 22.60 -27.18 -0.08
C LYS A 116 22.39 -26.30 1.15
N LYS A 117 22.67 -24.99 1.05
CA LYS A 117 22.45 -24.04 2.16
C LYS A 117 21.00 -24.00 2.60
N ASP A 118 20.05 -23.99 1.66
CA ASP A 118 18.61 -23.98 1.97
C ASP A 118 18.16 -25.26 2.71
N ILE A 119 18.83 -26.38 2.46
CA ILE A 119 18.58 -27.66 3.12
C ILE A 119 19.27 -27.68 4.50
N GLU A 120 20.52 -27.23 4.58
CA GLU A 120 21.27 -27.12 5.84
C GLU A 120 20.53 -26.30 6.90
N ILE A 121 19.82 -25.24 6.49
CA ILE A 121 18.98 -24.45 7.41
C ILE A 121 17.91 -25.33 8.08
N ILE A 122 17.32 -26.27 7.36
CA ILE A 122 16.34 -27.20 7.92
C ILE A 122 17.04 -28.24 8.80
N LEU A 123 18.13 -28.84 8.31
CA LEU A 123 18.87 -29.89 9.02
C LEU A 123 19.46 -29.41 10.35
N ASN A 124 19.93 -28.18 10.40
CA ASN A 124 20.52 -27.60 11.61
C ASN A 124 19.50 -27.32 12.73
N LYS A 125 18.19 -27.54 12.48
CA LYS A 125 17.15 -27.47 13.49
C LYS A 125 16.93 -28.82 14.22
N TYR A 126 17.61 -29.86 13.79
CA TYR A 126 17.56 -31.20 14.37
C TYR A 126 18.87 -31.51 15.09
N ASP A 127 18.79 -31.98 16.32
CA ASP A 127 19.94 -32.47 17.09
C ASP A 127 20.51 -33.74 16.45
N ASP A 128 19.65 -34.64 15.98
CA ASP A 128 20.01 -35.83 15.22
C ASP A 128 19.52 -35.71 13.76
N LYS A 129 20.46 -35.49 12.86
CA LYS A 129 20.21 -35.38 11.42
C LYS A 129 19.74 -36.67 10.76
N ASN A 130 19.83 -37.81 11.42
CA ASN A 130 19.28 -39.07 10.94
C ASN A 130 17.79 -39.24 11.28
N ASN A 131 17.32 -38.49 12.27
CA ASN A 131 15.94 -38.56 12.77
C ASN A 131 15.13 -37.32 12.39
N ILE A 132 15.14 -36.97 11.09
CA ILE A 132 14.40 -35.84 10.55
C ILE A 132 12.91 -36.22 10.39
N ASN A 133 12.02 -35.30 10.76
CA ASN A 133 10.59 -35.47 10.57
C ASN A 133 10.23 -35.70 9.09
N ASN A 134 9.30 -36.59 8.81
CA ASN A 134 8.92 -36.95 7.44
C ASN A 134 8.36 -35.81 6.62
N LEU A 135 7.68 -34.84 7.25
CA LEU A 135 7.24 -33.64 6.55
C LEU A 135 8.42 -32.78 6.09
N ASP A 136 9.46 -32.67 6.90
CA ASP A 136 10.68 -31.95 6.54
C ASP A 136 11.52 -32.72 5.51
N LYS A 137 11.52 -34.06 5.55
CA LYS A 137 12.06 -34.87 4.46
C LYS A 137 11.35 -34.56 3.14
N ALA A 138 10.02 -34.46 3.12
CA ALA A 138 9.26 -34.10 1.92
C ALA A 138 9.58 -32.68 1.43
N VAL A 139 9.75 -31.71 2.34
CA VAL A 139 10.15 -30.34 1.99
C VAL A 139 11.56 -30.31 1.38
N ILE A 140 12.50 -31.03 1.96
CA ILE A 140 13.88 -31.15 1.43
C ILE A 140 13.87 -31.77 0.03
N ILE A 141 13.14 -32.88 -0.17
CA ILE A 141 13.01 -33.51 -1.48
C ILE A 141 12.49 -32.52 -2.52
N SER A 142 11.48 -31.71 -2.18
CA SER A 142 10.95 -30.71 -3.11
C SER A 142 11.96 -29.62 -3.50
N LYS A 143 12.90 -29.31 -2.62
CA LYS A 143 14.00 -28.37 -2.93
C LYS A 143 15.02 -29.01 -3.90
N ILE A 144 15.24 -30.31 -3.77
CA ILE A 144 16.15 -31.09 -4.61
C ILE A 144 15.54 -31.35 -5.99
N GLU A 145 14.24 -31.43 -6.12
CA GLU A 145 13.52 -31.74 -7.38
C GLU A 145 13.96 -30.86 -8.56
N LYS A 146 14.36 -29.63 -8.29
CA LYS A 146 14.84 -28.70 -9.31
C LYS A 146 16.21 -29.04 -9.90
N GLU A 147 17.02 -29.82 -9.20
CA GLU A 147 18.40 -30.15 -9.55
C GLU A 147 18.56 -31.57 -10.10
N ASN A 148 17.79 -32.53 -9.57
CA ASN A 148 17.87 -33.93 -9.96
C ASN A 148 16.49 -34.61 -9.92
N LEU A 149 15.72 -34.35 -10.97
CA LEU A 149 14.32 -34.80 -11.08
C LEU A 149 14.21 -36.34 -11.08
N GLU A 150 15.17 -37.07 -11.68
CA GLU A 150 15.08 -38.52 -11.77
C GLU A 150 15.30 -39.19 -10.41
N LEU A 151 16.29 -38.76 -9.68
CA LEU A 151 16.55 -39.24 -8.32
C LEU A 151 15.34 -39.00 -7.41
N VAL A 152 14.77 -37.80 -7.48
CA VAL A 152 13.58 -37.46 -6.68
C VAL A 152 12.38 -38.29 -7.05
N LYS A 153 12.14 -38.54 -8.33
CA LYS A 153 11.04 -39.43 -8.79
C LYS A 153 11.19 -40.85 -8.25
N GLU A 154 12.41 -41.39 -8.27
CA GLU A 154 12.67 -42.72 -7.73
C GLU A 154 12.37 -42.82 -6.24
N ILE A 155 12.83 -41.81 -5.46
CA ILE A 155 12.61 -41.74 -4.01
C ILE A 155 11.13 -41.57 -3.68
N THR A 156 10.46 -40.63 -4.34
CA THR A 156 9.03 -40.35 -4.09
C THR A 156 8.16 -41.53 -4.47
N PHE A 157 8.47 -42.22 -5.56
CA PHE A 157 7.76 -43.42 -5.96
C PHE A 157 7.95 -44.58 -4.98
N LYS A 158 9.20 -44.87 -4.60
CA LYS A 158 9.52 -45.99 -3.67
C LYS A 158 8.90 -45.77 -2.27
N ASN A 159 8.78 -44.55 -1.82
CA ASN A 159 8.29 -44.19 -0.49
C ASN A 159 6.85 -43.63 -0.50
N ASN A 160 6.17 -43.66 -1.64
CA ASN A 160 4.81 -43.12 -1.81
C ASN A 160 4.65 -41.68 -1.29
N ILE A 161 5.67 -40.80 -1.51
CA ILE A 161 5.71 -39.43 -1.02
C ILE A 161 5.02 -38.49 -2.02
N ASN A 162 3.94 -37.84 -1.62
CA ASN A 162 3.30 -36.77 -2.41
C ASN A 162 3.78 -35.39 -1.96
N THR A 163 4.99 -35.01 -2.36
CA THR A 163 5.61 -33.72 -2.01
C THR A 163 4.76 -32.50 -2.35
N LYS A 164 4.03 -32.54 -3.47
CA LYS A 164 3.18 -31.42 -3.91
C LYS A 164 2.00 -31.19 -2.99
N THR A 165 1.32 -32.25 -2.57
CA THR A 165 0.18 -32.15 -1.63
C THR A 165 0.66 -31.69 -0.27
N ILE A 166 1.71 -32.27 0.28
CA ILE A 166 2.28 -31.89 1.58
C ILE A 166 2.67 -30.41 1.56
N LEU A 167 3.41 -29.96 0.54
CA LEU A 167 3.81 -28.56 0.42
C LEU A 167 2.62 -27.60 0.31
N LYS A 168 1.57 -28.00 -0.41
CA LYS A 168 0.36 -27.19 -0.53
C LYS A 168 -0.28 -27.01 0.85
N GLU A 169 -0.45 -28.09 1.60
CA GLU A 169 -1.06 -28.05 2.93
C GLU A 169 -0.21 -27.27 3.94
N LEU A 170 1.10 -27.48 3.96
CA LEU A 170 2.00 -26.70 4.82
C LEU A 170 1.97 -25.20 4.48
N LYS A 171 1.89 -24.82 3.19
CA LYS A 171 1.70 -23.42 2.78
C LYS A 171 0.39 -22.83 3.26
N GLU A 172 -0.70 -23.60 3.21
CA GLU A 172 -1.99 -23.17 3.74
C GLU A 172 -1.94 -22.98 5.25
N ILE A 173 -1.29 -23.90 5.98
CA ILE A 173 -1.07 -23.79 7.44
C ILE A 173 -0.26 -22.53 7.75
N VAL A 174 0.87 -22.30 7.06
CA VAL A 174 1.70 -21.09 7.27
C VAL A 174 0.90 -19.81 7.01
N ALA A 175 0.07 -19.79 5.97
CA ALA A 175 -0.77 -18.63 5.68
C ALA A 175 -1.81 -18.37 6.79
N GLN A 176 -2.44 -19.43 7.31
CA GLN A 176 -3.40 -19.34 8.42
C GLN A 176 -2.72 -18.91 9.73
N LEU A 177 -1.53 -19.44 10.02
CA LEU A 177 -0.74 -19.03 11.19
C LEU A 177 -0.35 -17.56 11.11
N GLY A 178 0.10 -17.06 9.96
CA GLY A 178 0.44 -15.65 9.82
C GLY A 178 -0.75 -14.71 10.09
N MET A 179 -1.97 -15.12 9.70
CA MET A 179 -3.19 -14.36 9.99
C MET A 179 -3.57 -14.41 11.48
N LEU A 180 -3.34 -15.54 12.15
CA LEU A 180 -3.59 -15.67 13.58
C LEU A 180 -2.55 -14.92 14.39
N ASP A 181 -1.28 -14.96 13.98
CA ASP A 181 -0.19 -14.25 14.64
C ASP A 181 -0.49 -12.75 14.75
N GLU A 182 -0.87 -12.10 13.64
CA GLU A 182 -1.25 -10.68 13.64
C GLU A 182 -2.38 -10.39 14.65
N LYS A 183 -3.41 -11.23 14.69
CA LYS A 183 -4.56 -11.04 15.57
C LYS A 183 -4.21 -11.23 17.05
N ILE A 184 -3.45 -12.29 17.37
CA ILE A 184 -3.04 -12.62 18.75
C ILE A 184 -2.08 -11.55 19.27
N GLU A 185 -1.08 -11.16 18.47
CA GLU A 185 -0.14 -10.09 18.83
C GLU A 185 -0.85 -8.75 19.03
N THR A 186 -1.82 -8.41 18.18
CA THR A 186 -2.62 -7.20 18.35
C THR A 186 -3.38 -7.21 19.68
N LEU A 187 -4.02 -8.34 20.02
CA LEU A 187 -4.74 -8.47 21.29
C LEU A 187 -3.79 -8.41 22.50
N HIS A 188 -2.62 -9.03 22.41
CA HIS A 188 -1.57 -8.95 23.43
C HIS A 188 -1.09 -7.52 23.63
N ILE A 189 -0.81 -6.76 22.56
CA ILE A 189 -0.43 -5.36 22.67
C ILE A 189 -1.53 -4.53 23.34
N HIS A 190 -2.80 -4.76 23.01
CA HIS A 190 -3.91 -4.10 23.71
C HIS A 190 -3.96 -4.43 25.19
N SER A 191 -3.68 -5.69 25.57
CA SER A 191 -3.57 -6.11 26.97
C SER A 191 -2.46 -5.34 27.69
N GLU A 192 -1.27 -5.25 27.09
CA GLU A 192 -0.15 -4.48 27.64
C GLU A 192 -0.46 -2.99 27.77
N LEU A 193 -1.04 -2.38 26.72
CA LEU A 193 -1.44 -0.96 26.75
C LEU A 193 -2.45 -0.64 27.84
N ARG A 194 -3.32 -1.59 28.22
CA ARG A 194 -4.27 -1.43 29.33
C ARG A 194 -3.59 -1.37 30.71
N LYS A 195 -2.43 -2.02 30.87
CA LYS A 195 -1.64 -1.99 32.10
C LYS A 195 -0.95 -0.61 32.30
N ILE A 196 -0.71 0.12 31.23
CA ILE A 196 -0.05 1.43 31.24
C ILE A 196 -1.10 2.53 31.46
N LYS A 197 -0.91 3.37 32.49
CA LYS A 197 -1.86 4.45 32.84
C LYS A 197 -1.57 5.75 32.09
N ASP A 198 -0.30 6.11 31.92
CA ASP A 198 0.11 7.36 31.29
C ASP A 198 0.08 7.27 29.78
N TYR A 199 -0.51 8.28 29.11
CA TYR A 199 -0.63 8.32 27.64
C TYR A 199 0.72 8.45 26.92
N SER A 200 1.68 9.19 27.50
CA SER A 200 3.02 9.33 26.93
C SER A 200 3.75 7.99 26.97
N ASP A 201 3.57 7.21 28.03
CA ASP A 201 4.20 5.90 28.15
C ASP A 201 3.52 4.86 27.23
N LYS A 202 2.19 4.94 27.03
CA LYS A 202 1.50 4.16 25.98
C LYS A 202 2.10 4.45 24.61
N LYS A 203 2.28 5.73 24.27
CA LYS A 203 2.88 6.11 23.00
C LYS A 203 4.31 5.59 22.86
N LYS A 204 5.15 5.75 23.89
CA LYS A 204 6.53 5.21 23.89
C LYS A 204 6.56 3.70 23.70
N TYR A 205 5.64 2.96 24.34
CA TYR A 205 5.52 1.52 24.15
C TYR A 205 5.26 1.19 22.67
N VAL A 206 4.27 1.83 22.05
CA VAL A 206 3.95 1.63 20.62
C VAL A 206 5.13 2.06 19.73
N ASP A 207 5.77 3.21 19.97
CA ASP A 207 6.92 3.67 19.20
C ASP A 207 8.08 2.66 19.25
N ASN A 208 8.29 2.01 20.40
CA ASN A 208 9.31 0.96 20.56
C ASN A 208 9.02 -0.28 19.69
N LEU A 209 7.76 -0.62 19.41
CA LEU A 209 7.41 -1.71 18.49
C LEU A 209 7.90 -1.44 17.06
N TYR A 210 7.99 -0.15 16.67
CA TYR A 210 8.45 0.31 15.36
C TYR A 210 9.92 0.74 15.33
N LYS A 211 10.65 0.54 16.43
CA LYS A 211 12.06 0.95 16.53
C LYS A 211 12.91 0.31 15.41
N GLY A 212 13.68 1.13 14.73
CA GLY A 212 14.50 0.71 13.58
C GLY A 212 13.75 0.64 12.25
N LYS A 213 12.44 0.95 12.24
CA LYS A 213 11.60 1.00 11.02
C LYS A 213 11.37 2.43 10.51
N GLU A 214 11.93 3.44 11.15
CA GLU A 214 11.68 4.88 10.86
C GLU A 214 11.96 5.23 9.40
N LYS A 215 13.04 4.68 8.85
CA LYS A 215 13.43 4.87 7.44
C LYS A 215 12.51 4.15 6.44
N SER A 216 11.68 3.24 6.90
CA SER A 216 10.75 2.47 6.05
C SER A 216 9.38 3.13 5.96
N ASN A 217 9.02 4.06 6.84
CA ASN A 217 7.79 4.82 6.75
C ASN A 217 7.96 6.03 5.82
N PHE A 218 7.80 5.80 4.52
CA PHE A 218 7.89 6.85 3.50
C PHE A 218 6.75 7.86 3.59
N VAL A 219 5.60 7.48 4.14
CA VAL A 219 4.46 8.39 4.36
C VAL A 219 4.81 9.39 5.43
N LYS A 220 5.34 8.95 6.58
CA LYS A 220 5.83 9.83 7.65
C LYS A 220 6.87 10.83 7.13
N GLN A 221 7.84 10.38 6.32
CA GLN A 221 8.85 11.26 5.73
C GLN A 221 8.22 12.36 4.88
N SER A 222 7.28 12.02 3.99
CA SER A 222 6.58 13.00 3.16
C SER A 222 5.72 13.94 3.98
N TYR A 223 5.02 13.43 5.00
CA TYR A 223 4.16 14.21 5.88
C TYR A 223 4.97 15.27 6.66
N PHE A 224 6.05 14.86 7.31
CA PHE A 224 6.93 15.76 8.07
C PHE A 224 7.68 16.79 7.20
N ALA A 225 7.96 16.46 5.95
CA ALA A 225 8.57 17.41 5.02
C ALA A 225 7.63 18.54 4.59
N ASN A 226 6.31 18.35 4.73
CA ASN A 226 5.31 19.27 4.20
C ASN A 226 4.45 19.96 5.27
N TYR A 227 4.35 19.38 6.48
CA TYR A 227 3.52 19.89 7.56
C TYR A 227 4.31 20.01 8.86
N ASN A 228 3.94 20.99 9.66
CA ASN A 228 4.54 21.18 10.98
C ASN A 228 3.80 20.32 12.01
N ILE A 229 4.42 19.25 12.43
CA ILE A 229 3.92 18.32 13.45
C ILE A 229 5.09 17.79 14.28
N ASP A 230 4.92 17.72 15.58
CA ASP A 230 5.88 17.09 16.47
C ASP A 230 5.78 15.56 16.40
N ASP A 231 6.89 14.86 16.57
CA ASP A 231 6.92 13.38 16.58
C ASP A 231 6.00 12.78 17.65
N ALA A 232 5.84 13.49 18.78
CA ALA A 232 4.91 13.12 19.84
C ALA A 232 3.44 13.05 19.37
N ASN A 233 3.08 13.82 18.35
CA ASN A 233 1.72 13.88 17.79
C ASN A 233 1.53 13.01 16.55
N PHE A 234 2.57 12.28 16.13
CA PHE A 234 2.46 11.32 15.03
C PHE A 234 2.40 9.89 15.57
N HIS A 235 1.32 9.16 15.27
CA HIS A 235 1.11 7.77 15.67
C HIS A 235 1.37 6.80 14.53
N TRP A 236 2.04 5.69 14.83
CA TRP A 236 2.38 4.67 13.86
C TRP A 236 1.18 3.80 13.46
N ASN A 237 0.29 3.52 14.39
CA ASN A 237 -0.79 2.57 14.15
C ASN A 237 -2.08 3.04 14.82
N VAL A 238 -3.11 3.16 14.02
CA VAL A 238 -4.45 3.60 14.43
C VAL A 238 -5.04 2.69 15.51
N SER A 239 -4.76 1.39 15.46
CA SER A 239 -5.29 0.40 16.41
C SER A 239 -4.79 0.62 17.84
N PHE A 240 -3.64 1.25 18.02
CA PHE A 240 -3.00 1.47 19.32
C PHE A 240 -3.13 2.90 19.86
N ILE A 241 -3.95 3.73 19.20
CA ILE A 241 -4.26 5.08 19.69
C ILE A 241 -5.33 4.98 20.77
N ASP A 242 -5.06 5.54 21.94
CA ASP A 242 -6.05 5.79 22.98
C ASP A 242 -6.76 7.12 22.67
N GLY A 243 -7.95 7.06 22.08
CA GLY A 243 -8.69 8.25 21.63
C GLY A 243 -9.19 9.12 22.78
N TYR A 244 -9.34 8.57 24.00
CA TYR A 244 -9.82 9.33 25.16
C TYR A 244 -8.89 10.48 25.56
N GLN A 245 -7.57 10.37 25.32
CA GLN A 245 -6.63 11.47 25.54
C GLN A 245 -6.94 12.71 24.69
N TYR A 246 -7.59 12.52 23.54
CA TYR A 246 -7.97 13.55 22.58
C TYR A 246 -9.43 13.98 22.68
N ARG A 247 -10.19 13.43 23.64
CA ARG A 247 -11.61 13.70 23.81
C ARG A 247 -11.88 15.20 23.93
N ASN A 248 -12.79 15.72 23.10
CA ASN A 248 -13.15 17.13 23.00
C ASN A 248 -11.99 18.09 22.61
N LYS A 249 -10.85 17.56 22.20
CA LYS A 249 -9.71 18.37 21.74
C LYS A 249 -9.64 18.49 20.21
N VAL A 250 -10.51 17.82 19.48
CA VAL A 250 -10.53 17.75 18.01
C VAL A 250 -11.81 18.37 17.50
N ASP A 251 -11.68 19.31 16.55
CA ASP A 251 -12.81 19.93 15.88
C ASP A 251 -13.18 19.15 14.62
N LEU A 252 -12.16 18.76 13.83
CA LEU A 252 -12.31 18.01 12.58
C LEU A 252 -11.47 16.74 12.64
N PHE A 253 -12.11 15.59 12.41
CA PHE A 253 -11.45 14.29 12.33
C PHE A 253 -11.61 13.69 10.94
N VAL A 254 -10.51 13.39 10.25
CA VAL A 254 -10.54 12.93 8.86
C VAL A 254 -9.78 11.61 8.71
N GLY A 255 -10.33 10.68 7.94
CA GLY A 255 -9.66 9.44 7.61
C GLY A 255 -10.35 8.64 6.52
N GLY A 256 -9.62 7.66 5.96
CA GLY A 256 -10.14 6.74 4.95
C GLY A 256 -9.44 5.39 5.06
N SER A 257 -10.12 4.39 5.61
CA SER A 257 -9.51 3.07 5.80
C SER A 257 -9.29 2.34 4.47
N PRO A 258 -8.18 1.56 4.33
CA PRO A 258 -7.97 0.71 3.17
C PRO A 258 -9.13 -0.29 2.95
N CYS A 259 -9.56 -0.45 1.70
CA CYS A 259 -10.68 -1.32 1.32
C CYS A 259 -10.42 -2.83 1.55
N GLN A 260 -9.16 -3.26 1.73
CA GLN A 260 -8.79 -4.67 1.81
C GLN A 260 -9.24 -5.38 3.11
N SER A 261 -9.62 -4.63 4.13
CA SER A 261 -10.00 -5.16 5.45
C SER A 261 -11.44 -5.68 5.54
N PHE A 262 -12.28 -5.51 4.52
CA PHE A 262 -13.70 -5.93 4.59
C PHE A 262 -13.97 -7.40 4.26
N SER A 263 -13.02 -8.12 3.64
CA SER A 263 -13.20 -9.52 3.25
C SER A 263 -13.28 -10.52 4.42
N MET A 264 -13.10 -10.06 5.65
CA MET A 264 -13.07 -10.87 6.86
C MET A 264 -14.18 -10.52 7.87
N VAL A 265 -15.19 -9.74 7.49
CA VAL A 265 -16.32 -9.42 8.38
C VAL A 265 -17.21 -10.64 8.51
N GLY A 266 -16.87 -11.52 9.45
CA GLY A 266 -17.76 -12.57 9.92
C GLY A 266 -18.87 -12.00 10.79
N LYS A 267 -20.02 -12.65 10.77
CA LYS A 267 -21.28 -12.41 11.50
C LYS A 267 -21.38 -11.14 12.36
N GLN A 268 -22.09 -10.19 11.81
CA GLN A 268 -22.40 -8.85 12.27
C GLN A 268 -22.90 -8.77 13.73
N ARG A 269 -22.15 -8.09 14.61
CA ARG A 269 -22.59 -7.80 15.99
C ARG A 269 -22.35 -6.33 16.40
N GLY A 270 -22.42 -5.37 15.44
CA GLY A 270 -22.27 -3.93 15.72
C GLY A 270 -20.89 -3.51 16.24
N LEU A 271 -20.80 -2.36 16.93
CA LEU A 271 -19.54 -1.84 17.52
C LEU A 271 -18.93 -2.77 18.59
N GLY A 272 -19.67 -3.74 19.12
CA GLY A 272 -19.19 -4.68 20.14
C GLY A 272 -18.24 -5.76 19.62
N ASP A 273 -18.29 -6.09 18.30
CA ASP A 273 -17.48 -7.16 17.68
C ASP A 273 -16.50 -6.59 16.64
N THR A 274 -15.92 -5.44 16.95
CA THR A 274 -15.28 -4.51 16.00
C THR A 274 -13.81 -4.77 15.76
N ARG A 275 -13.24 -5.85 16.27
CA ARG A 275 -11.81 -6.08 16.24
C ARG A 275 -11.34 -6.70 14.94
N GLY A 276 -10.38 -6.03 14.30
CA GLY A 276 -9.62 -6.54 13.17
C GLY A 276 -9.90 -5.91 11.82
N THR A 277 -10.76 -4.87 11.71
CA THR A 277 -10.80 -4.07 10.50
C THR A 277 -10.52 -2.60 10.79
N LEU A 278 -9.74 -1.98 9.91
CA LEU A 278 -9.31 -0.59 10.06
C LEU A 278 -10.47 0.43 10.02
N PHE A 279 -11.62 0.05 9.44
CA PHE A 279 -12.84 0.84 9.51
C PHE A 279 -13.36 0.96 10.95
N TYR A 280 -13.38 -0.14 11.67
CA TYR A 280 -13.85 -0.12 13.06
C TYR A 280 -12.91 0.66 13.97
N GLU A 281 -11.59 0.65 13.69
CA GLU A 281 -10.64 1.49 14.41
C GLU A 281 -10.93 2.98 14.19
N TYR A 282 -11.30 3.36 12.94
CA TYR A 282 -11.78 4.71 12.67
C TYR A 282 -13.03 5.06 13.49
N ALA A 283 -14.04 4.18 13.47
CA ALA A 283 -15.29 4.38 14.21
C ALA A 283 -15.06 4.43 15.74
N ARG A 284 -14.20 3.56 16.26
CA ARG A 284 -13.78 3.58 17.68
C ARG A 284 -13.18 4.93 18.06
N LEU A 285 -12.28 5.44 17.25
CA LEU A 285 -11.67 6.73 17.50
C LEU A 285 -12.68 7.89 17.43
N VAL A 286 -13.62 7.88 16.49
CA VAL A 286 -14.72 8.88 16.47
C VAL A 286 -15.51 8.82 17.78
N LYS A 287 -15.84 7.63 18.28
CA LYS A 287 -16.59 7.42 19.55
C LYS A 287 -15.79 7.87 20.77
N GLU A 288 -14.49 7.62 20.82
CA GLU A 288 -13.62 7.98 21.93
C GLU A 288 -13.30 9.48 21.96
N ILE A 289 -12.89 10.03 20.81
CA ILE A 289 -12.45 11.42 20.64
C ILE A 289 -13.62 12.39 20.72
N GLN A 290 -14.78 12.03 20.19
CA GLN A 290 -15.96 12.90 20.06
C GLN A 290 -15.65 14.20 19.32
N PRO A 291 -15.07 14.16 18.08
CA PRO A 291 -14.82 15.37 17.30
C PRO A 291 -16.12 16.10 16.99
N LYS A 292 -16.06 17.40 16.69
CA LYS A 292 -17.25 18.15 16.30
C LYS A 292 -17.79 17.68 14.95
N VAL A 293 -16.87 17.46 14.00
CA VAL A 293 -17.17 16.99 12.65
C VAL A 293 -16.20 15.85 12.29
N PHE A 294 -16.69 14.83 11.61
CA PHE A 294 -15.81 13.84 11.00
C PHE A 294 -16.03 13.77 9.48
N ILE A 295 -14.99 13.40 8.75
CA ILE A 295 -15.02 13.04 7.33
C ILE A 295 -14.40 11.66 7.16
N TYR A 296 -15.16 10.72 6.61
CA TYR A 296 -14.67 9.40 6.24
C TYR A 296 -14.71 9.23 4.73
N GLU A 297 -13.62 8.74 4.14
CA GLU A 297 -13.52 8.47 2.69
C GLU A 297 -13.31 7.00 2.39
N ASN A 298 -13.89 6.50 1.28
CA ASN A 298 -13.57 5.18 0.77
C ASN A 298 -13.87 5.08 -0.75
N VAL A 299 -13.46 3.96 -1.36
CA VAL A 299 -13.80 3.68 -2.76
C VAL A 299 -15.30 3.42 -2.90
N LYS A 300 -15.90 3.88 -4.02
CA LYS A 300 -17.34 3.66 -4.33
C LYS A 300 -17.73 2.18 -4.30
N ALA A 301 -16.78 1.27 -4.64
CA ALA A 301 -17.05 -0.16 -4.67
C ALA A 301 -17.51 -0.73 -3.31
N VAL A 302 -17.22 -0.06 -2.18
CA VAL A 302 -17.67 -0.51 -0.85
C VAL A 302 -19.19 -0.59 -0.74
N LEU A 303 -19.94 0.23 -1.50
CA LEU A 303 -21.41 0.25 -1.50
C LEU A 303 -22.01 -1.07 -2.02
N ASN A 304 -21.32 -1.75 -2.94
CA ASN A 304 -21.77 -2.99 -3.58
C ASN A 304 -20.97 -4.22 -3.13
N ASN A 305 -20.00 -4.05 -2.25
CA ASN A 305 -19.18 -5.14 -1.75
C ASN A 305 -20.05 -6.12 -0.95
N ASP A 306 -19.84 -7.43 -1.16
CA ASP A 306 -20.61 -8.49 -0.53
C ASP A 306 -22.14 -8.29 -0.68
N GLY A 307 -22.59 -7.99 -1.90
CA GLY A 307 -24.01 -7.74 -2.18
C GLY A 307 -24.61 -6.53 -1.44
N GLY A 308 -23.78 -5.59 -0.97
CA GLY A 308 -24.20 -4.42 -0.18
C GLY A 308 -24.10 -4.62 1.34
N ASN A 309 -23.83 -5.83 1.83
CA ASN A 309 -23.75 -6.13 3.26
C ASN A 309 -22.66 -5.30 3.95
N THR A 310 -21.53 -5.08 3.29
CA THR A 310 -20.43 -4.26 3.84
C THR A 310 -20.93 -2.84 4.15
N TRP A 311 -21.61 -2.20 3.22
CA TRP A 311 -22.13 -0.85 3.44
C TRP A 311 -23.24 -0.83 4.52
N ASN A 312 -24.14 -1.81 4.51
CA ASN A 312 -25.19 -1.92 5.53
C ASN A 312 -24.60 -2.01 6.94
N THR A 313 -23.52 -2.77 7.10
CA THR A 313 -22.80 -2.86 8.39
C THR A 313 -22.15 -1.52 8.75
N MET A 314 -21.48 -0.86 7.80
CA MET A 314 -20.85 0.43 8.04
C MET A 314 -21.87 1.51 8.41
N SER A 315 -23.01 1.57 7.74
CA SER A 315 -24.07 2.56 8.03
C SER A 315 -24.64 2.37 9.44
N GLN A 316 -24.87 1.13 9.88
CA GLN A 316 -25.30 0.83 11.25
C GLN A 316 -24.27 1.32 12.28
N VAL A 317 -22.97 1.13 12.00
CA VAL A 317 -21.91 1.64 12.89
C VAL A 317 -21.95 3.17 12.94
N PHE A 318 -22.12 3.87 11.82
CA PHE A 318 -22.24 5.33 11.82
C PHE A 318 -23.45 5.82 12.61
N ASP A 319 -24.60 5.11 12.54
CA ASP A 319 -25.80 5.42 13.32
C ASP A 319 -25.57 5.34 14.84
N GLU A 320 -24.69 4.42 15.28
CA GLU A 320 -24.36 4.23 16.70
C GLU A 320 -23.34 5.25 17.27
N LEU A 321 -22.70 6.08 16.40
CA LEU A 321 -21.67 7.01 16.85
C LEU A 321 -22.21 8.26 17.55
N GLY A 322 -23.49 8.60 17.38
CA GLY A 322 -24.11 9.81 17.96
C GLY A 322 -23.87 11.06 17.11
N TYR A 323 -23.95 10.90 15.79
CA TYR A 323 -23.75 11.96 14.80
C TYR A 323 -24.90 11.98 13.78
N ASN A 324 -25.28 13.18 13.34
CA ASN A 324 -26.07 13.35 12.12
C ASN A 324 -25.12 13.28 10.94
N TRP A 325 -25.19 12.24 10.13
CA TRP A 325 -24.26 12.01 9.03
C TRP A 325 -24.94 11.93 7.67
N LYS A 326 -24.19 12.23 6.62
CA LYS A 326 -24.63 12.19 5.22
C LYS A 326 -23.60 11.47 4.36
N LEU A 327 -24.08 10.51 3.53
CA LEU A 327 -23.29 9.85 2.49
C LEU A 327 -23.36 10.68 1.20
N MET A 328 -22.20 10.86 0.55
CA MET A 328 -22.08 11.48 -0.77
C MET A 328 -21.19 10.60 -1.66
N VAL A 329 -21.51 10.56 -2.96
CA VAL A 329 -20.66 9.89 -3.97
C VAL A 329 -20.13 10.97 -4.92
N LEU A 330 -18.89 11.37 -4.75
CA LEU A 330 -18.30 12.50 -5.45
C LEU A 330 -17.25 12.04 -6.46
N ASN A 331 -17.26 12.67 -7.65
CA ASN A 331 -16.23 12.46 -8.67
C ASN A 331 -15.35 13.70 -8.80
N SER A 332 -14.05 13.54 -8.70
CA SER A 332 -13.09 14.66 -8.71
C SER A 332 -13.19 15.56 -9.95
N LYS A 333 -13.58 15.01 -11.11
CA LYS A 333 -13.81 15.82 -12.33
C LYS A 333 -14.93 16.84 -12.18
N ASP A 334 -15.88 16.59 -11.30
CA ASP A 334 -17.00 17.48 -11.02
C ASP A 334 -16.60 18.63 -10.06
N PHE A 335 -15.35 18.67 -9.63
CA PHE A 335 -14.80 19.65 -8.67
C PHE A 335 -13.49 20.29 -9.14
N GLY A 336 -13.30 20.39 -10.46
CA GLY A 336 -12.23 21.16 -11.08
C GLY A 336 -10.91 20.41 -11.29
N VAL A 337 -10.87 19.09 -11.08
CA VAL A 337 -9.67 18.26 -11.32
C VAL A 337 -9.91 17.31 -12.49
N ALA A 338 -9.07 17.36 -13.51
CA ALA A 338 -9.21 16.54 -14.72
C ALA A 338 -8.88 15.06 -14.48
N GLN A 339 -9.47 14.47 -13.43
CA GLN A 339 -9.36 13.06 -13.09
C GLN A 339 -10.71 12.42 -12.83
N ASN A 340 -11.01 11.30 -13.46
CA ASN A 340 -12.23 10.53 -13.22
C ASN A 340 -12.04 9.59 -12.01
N ARG A 341 -12.27 10.12 -10.78
CA ARG A 341 -12.09 9.39 -9.52
C ARG A 341 -13.35 9.52 -8.66
N GLU A 342 -14.16 8.48 -8.63
CA GLU A 342 -15.33 8.40 -7.75
C GLU A 342 -14.97 7.84 -6.39
N ARG A 343 -15.43 8.51 -5.34
CA ARG A 343 -15.24 8.10 -3.93
C ARG A 343 -16.53 8.36 -3.15
N ILE A 344 -16.75 7.56 -2.13
CA ILE A 344 -17.75 7.91 -1.11
C ILE A 344 -17.10 8.82 -0.08
N PHE A 345 -17.91 9.74 0.43
CA PHE A 345 -17.58 10.56 1.59
C PHE A 345 -18.74 10.49 2.57
N VAL A 346 -18.45 10.22 3.83
CA VAL A 346 -19.41 10.33 4.93
C VAL A 346 -18.98 11.50 5.79
N VAL A 347 -19.86 12.51 5.89
CA VAL A 347 -19.64 13.67 6.76
C VAL A 347 -20.63 13.61 7.90
N GLY A 348 -20.15 13.63 9.14
CA GLY A 348 -21.00 13.58 10.33
C GLY A 348 -20.75 14.78 11.26
N PHE A 349 -21.84 15.36 11.74
CA PHE A 349 -21.84 16.41 12.75
C PHE A 349 -22.34 15.81 14.07
N ARG A 350 -21.62 16.02 15.16
CA ARG A 350 -22.02 15.52 16.48
C ARG A 350 -23.42 16.06 16.85
N ASN A 351 -24.26 15.23 17.46
CA ASN A 351 -25.69 15.53 17.67
C ASN A 351 -25.97 16.76 18.53
N ASP A 352 -25.02 17.22 19.35
CA ASP A 352 -25.12 18.42 20.15
C ASP A 352 -24.82 19.72 19.38
N ILE A 353 -24.40 19.61 18.10
CA ILE A 353 -24.05 20.75 17.27
C ILE A 353 -25.32 21.28 16.59
N ILE A 354 -25.56 22.56 16.80
CA ILE A 354 -26.62 23.29 16.11
C ILE A 354 -26.03 23.85 14.82
N LEU A 355 -26.52 23.38 13.68
CA LEU A 355 -26.16 23.86 12.36
C LEU A 355 -26.91 25.18 12.07
N GLU A 356 -26.23 26.12 11.41
CA GLU A 356 -26.85 27.38 10.95
C GLU A 356 -27.70 27.14 9.68
N ARG A 357 -27.38 26.10 8.92
CA ARG A 357 -28.18 25.56 7.80
C ARG A 357 -27.94 24.06 7.66
N GLU A 358 -28.81 23.37 6.94
CA GLU A 358 -28.61 21.98 6.58
C GLU A 358 -27.29 21.80 5.79
N PHE A 359 -26.58 20.72 6.07
CA PHE A 359 -25.38 20.34 5.31
C PHE A 359 -25.80 19.74 3.97
N GLU A 360 -25.35 20.33 2.89
CA GLU A 360 -25.67 19.92 1.52
C GLU A 360 -24.45 19.29 0.82
N GLU A 361 -24.72 18.49 -0.21
CA GLU A 361 -23.69 18.01 -1.11
C GLU A 361 -23.08 19.19 -1.89
N PRO A 362 -21.74 19.24 -2.06
CA PRO A 362 -21.10 20.31 -2.82
C PRO A 362 -21.63 20.38 -4.26
N MET A 363 -21.91 21.60 -4.73
CA MET A 363 -22.34 21.80 -6.12
C MET A 363 -21.24 21.45 -7.11
N LYS A 364 -21.62 20.73 -8.16
CA LYS A 364 -20.72 20.39 -9.26
C LYS A 364 -20.28 21.64 -10.01
N LYS A 365 -19.04 21.64 -10.44
CA LYS A 365 -18.41 22.70 -11.22
C LYS A 365 -18.12 22.25 -12.64
N THR A 366 -18.16 23.17 -13.58
CA THR A 366 -17.66 22.92 -14.92
C THR A 366 -16.16 22.71 -14.87
N LEU A 367 -15.67 21.68 -15.54
CA LEU A 367 -14.23 21.41 -15.64
C LEU A 367 -13.63 22.39 -16.67
N GLU A 368 -12.78 23.30 -16.20
CA GLU A 368 -12.11 24.30 -17.04
C GLU A 368 -10.78 23.81 -17.60
N LYS A 369 -10.14 22.87 -16.90
CA LYS A 369 -8.83 22.32 -17.22
C LYS A 369 -8.94 20.88 -17.69
N ASN A 370 -8.18 20.52 -18.71
CA ASN A 370 -8.00 19.14 -19.12
C ASN A 370 -6.69 18.55 -18.56
N MET A 371 -6.43 17.27 -18.79
CA MET A 371 -5.22 16.60 -18.25
C MET A 371 -3.93 17.27 -18.73
N LYS A 372 -3.88 17.84 -19.94
CA LYS A 372 -2.68 18.48 -20.50
C LYS A 372 -2.24 19.70 -19.69
N ASP A 373 -3.20 20.41 -19.04
CA ASP A 373 -2.90 21.59 -18.22
C ASP A 373 -2.13 21.25 -16.92
N TYR A 374 -2.03 19.98 -16.60
CA TYR A 374 -1.29 19.47 -15.43
C TYR A 374 0.10 18.92 -15.78
N LEU A 375 0.42 18.82 -17.07
CA LEU A 375 1.68 18.25 -17.52
C LEU A 375 2.86 19.20 -17.27
N LEU A 376 4.05 18.63 -17.26
CA LEU A 376 5.32 19.34 -17.19
C LEU A 376 5.87 19.57 -18.60
N ASP A 377 6.45 20.74 -18.85
CA ASP A 377 7.06 21.06 -20.14
C ASP A 377 8.30 20.22 -20.45
N ASN A 378 9.05 19.82 -19.41
CA ASN A 378 10.27 19.03 -19.53
C ASN A 378 10.21 17.80 -18.66
N VAL A 379 10.32 16.63 -19.25
CA VAL A 379 10.20 15.34 -18.57
C VAL A 379 11.42 14.47 -18.82
N SER A 380 11.95 13.88 -17.75
CA SER A 380 13.08 12.97 -17.78
C SER A 380 12.84 11.75 -18.66
N GLY A 381 13.86 11.33 -19.40
CA GLY A 381 13.82 10.14 -20.26
C GLY A 381 13.45 8.84 -19.56
N LYS A 382 13.63 8.75 -18.24
CA LYS A 382 13.24 7.57 -17.45
C LYS A 382 11.73 7.29 -17.45
N TYR A 383 10.89 8.27 -17.76
CA TYR A 383 9.43 8.12 -17.82
C TYR A 383 8.94 7.63 -19.18
N TYR A 384 9.76 7.68 -20.22
CA TYR A 384 9.39 7.20 -21.55
C TYR A 384 9.37 5.67 -21.59
N LEU A 385 8.39 5.11 -22.31
CA LEU A 385 8.19 3.68 -22.37
C LEU A 385 9.21 3.00 -23.30
N ASN A 386 9.63 1.82 -22.91
CA ASN A 386 10.35 0.91 -23.79
C ASN A 386 9.38 0.24 -24.79
N LYS A 387 9.91 -0.48 -25.79
CA LYS A 387 9.11 -1.14 -26.85
C LYS A 387 7.97 -2.01 -26.32
N LYS A 388 8.18 -2.76 -25.23
CA LYS A 388 7.13 -3.60 -24.60
C LYS A 388 6.03 -2.75 -23.97
N GLY A 389 6.41 -1.67 -23.30
CA GLY A 389 5.47 -0.72 -22.73
C GLY A 389 4.63 -0.03 -23.81
N VAL A 390 5.26 0.45 -24.89
CA VAL A 390 4.56 1.04 -26.03
C VAL A 390 3.56 0.05 -26.61
N ALA A 391 3.98 -1.19 -26.93
CA ALA A 391 3.09 -2.21 -27.47
C ALA A 391 1.89 -2.49 -26.56
N PHE A 392 2.08 -2.51 -25.23
CA PHE A 392 0.99 -2.72 -24.29
C PHE A 392 0.00 -1.56 -24.25
N VAL A 393 0.49 -0.30 -24.20
CA VAL A 393 -0.38 0.86 -24.05
C VAL A 393 -1.11 1.23 -25.34
N THR A 394 -0.58 0.83 -26.50
CA THR A 394 -1.20 1.05 -27.82
C THR A 394 -2.08 -0.14 -28.27
N ASP A 395 -2.13 -1.24 -27.53
CA ASP A 395 -2.98 -2.40 -27.85
C ASP A 395 -4.47 -2.01 -27.81
N ASN A 396 -5.18 -2.27 -28.89
CA ASN A 396 -6.60 -1.90 -29.03
C ASN A 396 -7.49 -2.48 -27.93
N LYS A 397 -7.22 -3.70 -27.44
CA LYS A 397 -8.00 -4.31 -26.36
C LYS A 397 -7.82 -3.57 -25.04
N ASN A 398 -6.59 -3.10 -24.75
CA ASN A 398 -6.29 -2.36 -23.54
C ASN A 398 -6.90 -0.96 -23.58
N LEU A 399 -6.89 -0.31 -24.75
CA LEU A 399 -7.54 0.99 -24.97
C LEU A 399 -9.07 0.88 -24.83
N GLN A 400 -9.69 -0.10 -25.48
CA GLN A 400 -11.15 -0.31 -25.40
C GLN A 400 -11.64 -0.62 -23.97
N LYS A 401 -10.86 -1.39 -23.20
CA LYS A 401 -11.15 -1.70 -21.80
C LYS A 401 -10.82 -0.55 -20.85
N LYS A 402 -10.32 0.56 -21.36
CA LYS A 402 -9.81 1.69 -20.55
C LYS A 402 -8.80 1.27 -19.48
N TRP A 403 -8.02 0.27 -19.77
CA TRP A 403 -6.85 -0.08 -18.96
C TRP A 403 -5.72 0.91 -19.17
N THR A 404 -5.60 1.39 -20.40
CA THR A 404 -4.66 2.44 -20.82
C THR A 404 -5.41 3.54 -21.57
N GLN A 405 -4.88 4.75 -21.50
CA GLN A 405 -5.35 5.91 -22.23
C GLN A 405 -4.14 6.73 -22.67
N ILE A 406 -4.13 7.23 -23.91
CA ILE A 406 -3.08 8.10 -24.44
C ILE A 406 -3.70 9.44 -24.76
N ASP A 407 -3.08 10.54 -24.31
CA ASP A 407 -3.52 11.92 -24.51
C ASP A 407 -4.99 12.18 -24.16
N GLY A 408 -5.48 11.55 -23.10
CA GLY A 408 -6.84 11.74 -22.63
C GLY A 408 -7.06 13.15 -22.06
N GLU A 409 -8.24 13.72 -22.30
CA GLU A 409 -8.62 15.01 -21.71
C GLU A 409 -8.87 14.91 -20.20
N ILE A 410 -9.38 13.78 -19.75
CA ILE A 410 -9.66 13.48 -18.36
C ILE A 410 -8.88 12.23 -17.96
N GLN A 411 -8.06 12.34 -16.94
CA GLN A 411 -7.28 11.23 -16.39
C GLN A 411 -8.18 10.09 -15.91
N LEU A 412 -7.81 8.84 -16.20
CA LEU A 412 -8.39 7.67 -15.55
C LEU A 412 -8.09 7.70 -14.04
N CYS A 413 -8.86 6.95 -13.25
CA CYS A 413 -8.60 6.88 -11.82
C CYS A 413 -7.17 6.43 -11.52
N GLN A 414 -6.39 7.27 -10.87
CA GLN A 414 -5.02 6.97 -10.50
C GLN A 414 -4.96 5.87 -9.45
N LYS A 415 -4.11 4.86 -9.67
CA LYS A 415 -3.97 3.68 -8.83
C LYS A 415 -2.57 3.61 -8.22
N LYS A 416 -2.46 3.05 -7.02
CA LYS A 416 -1.20 2.85 -6.27
C LYS A 416 -0.09 2.17 -7.11
N ASN A 417 -0.43 1.18 -7.92
CA ASN A 417 0.53 0.36 -8.67
C ASN A 417 0.52 0.64 -10.18
N GLN A 418 0.03 1.78 -10.62
CA GLN A 418 -0.12 2.14 -12.02
C GLN A 418 1.19 2.04 -12.80
N GLN A 419 2.30 2.49 -12.23
CA GLN A 419 3.61 2.49 -12.86
C GLN A 419 4.19 1.09 -13.12
N PHE A 420 3.78 0.05 -12.38
CA PHE A 420 4.27 -1.31 -12.55
C PHE A 420 3.55 -2.09 -13.65
N ASN A 421 2.28 -1.74 -13.91
CA ASN A 421 1.38 -2.53 -14.75
C ASN A 421 1.09 -1.87 -16.09
N TRP A 422 1.72 -0.75 -16.43
CA TRP A 422 1.42 0.09 -17.59
C TRP A 422 -0.09 0.39 -17.77
N HIS A 423 -0.82 0.49 -16.68
CA HIS A 423 -2.21 0.92 -16.66
C HIS A 423 -2.32 2.42 -16.37
N GLY A 424 -3.39 3.06 -16.85
CA GLY A 424 -3.65 4.47 -16.62
C GLY A 424 -3.30 5.33 -17.82
N ASP A 425 -2.84 6.55 -17.56
CA ASP A 425 -2.68 7.59 -18.55
C ASP A 425 -1.24 7.71 -19.02
N PHE A 426 -1.09 7.92 -20.32
CA PHE A 426 0.17 8.11 -21.01
C PHE A 426 0.06 9.33 -21.91
N VAL A 427 1.19 9.95 -22.18
CA VAL A 427 1.31 11.14 -23.03
C VAL A 427 2.17 10.78 -24.24
N PHE A 428 1.70 11.11 -25.43
CA PHE A 428 2.50 11.09 -26.63
C PHE A 428 3.18 12.45 -26.81
N GLU A 429 4.49 12.48 -26.82
CA GLU A 429 5.28 13.67 -27.11
C GLU A 429 5.98 13.53 -28.46
N GLU A 430 5.66 14.42 -29.38
CA GLU A 430 6.40 14.54 -30.65
C GLU A 430 7.82 15.03 -30.38
N GLU A 431 8.76 14.52 -31.13
CA GLU A 431 10.14 14.98 -31.07
C GLU A 431 10.22 16.40 -31.63
N ASN A 432 10.47 17.39 -30.79
CA ASN A 432 10.61 18.77 -31.23
C ASN A 432 12.06 19.03 -31.69
N LYS A 433 12.25 19.58 -32.87
CA LYS A 433 13.57 19.88 -33.47
C LYS A 433 14.33 21.00 -32.76
N ASP A 434 13.67 21.77 -31.89
CA ASP A 434 14.25 22.91 -31.14
C ASP A 434 14.81 22.54 -29.77
N LYS A 435 15.52 21.46 -29.65
CA LYS A 435 15.82 20.65 -28.50
C LYS A 435 17.01 21.01 -27.63
N GLU A 436 17.04 22.11 -27.00
CA GLU A 436 17.99 22.26 -25.88
C GLU A 436 17.45 21.74 -24.52
N LYS A 437 16.15 21.49 -24.40
CA LYS A 437 15.50 21.25 -23.09
C LYS A 437 15.18 19.79 -22.67
N THR A 438 15.16 18.84 -23.61
CA THR A 438 14.73 17.45 -23.34
C THR A 438 15.87 16.57 -22.83
N ILE A 439 17.05 17.06 -22.69
CA ILE A 439 18.30 16.27 -22.77
C ILE A 439 18.86 15.87 -21.41
N GLN A 440 18.58 16.59 -20.32
CA GLN A 440 19.33 16.39 -19.06
C GLN A 440 19.29 14.98 -18.48
N ASP A 441 18.21 14.24 -18.62
CA ASP A 441 18.12 12.85 -18.10
C ASP A 441 18.26 11.78 -19.17
N LEU A 442 18.11 12.13 -20.43
CA LEU A 442 18.43 11.25 -21.57
C LEU A 442 19.94 11.18 -21.80
N GLU A 443 20.72 12.14 -21.29
CA GLU A 443 22.18 12.14 -21.43
C GLU A 443 22.84 10.82 -21.06
N LYS A 444 22.34 10.11 -20.05
CA LYS A 444 22.87 8.78 -19.68
C LYS A 444 22.68 7.70 -20.75
N TYR A 445 21.80 7.90 -21.72
CA TYR A 445 21.56 6.98 -22.84
C TYR A 445 22.18 7.48 -24.13
N PHE A 446 22.59 8.76 -24.21
CA PHE A 446 23.33 9.26 -25.31
C PHE A 446 24.81 8.87 -25.21
N LEU A 447 25.37 8.48 -26.32
CA LEU A 447 26.77 8.13 -26.39
C LEU A 447 27.63 9.38 -26.19
N SER A 448 28.61 9.34 -25.28
CA SER A 448 29.64 10.38 -25.25
C SER A 448 30.38 10.45 -26.59
N GLU A 449 30.93 11.60 -26.95
CA GLU A 449 31.68 11.77 -28.22
C GLU A 449 32.78 10.72 -28.41
N LYS A 450 33.44 10.30 -27.34
CA LYS A 450 34.43 9.22 -27.37
C LYS A 450 33.79 7.87 -27.75
N VAL A 451 32.65 7.53 -27.16
CA VAL A 451 31.92 6.27 -27.42
C VAL A 451 31.29 6.35 -28.82
N LYS A 452 30.73 7.49 -29.21
CA LYS A 452 30.17 7.72 -30.55
C LYS A 452 31.22 7.50 -31.63
N LYS A 453 32.42 8.08 -31.49
CA LYS A 453 33.53 7.82 -32.39
C LYS A 453 33.91 6.35 -32.47
N TYR A 454 33.94 5.66 -31.35
CA TYR A 454 34.21 4.23 -31.29
C TYR A 454 33.14 3.39 -32.00
N VAL A 455 31.85 3.64 -31.68
CA VAL A 455 30.72 2.90 -32.25
C VAL A 455 30.57 3.08 -33.75
N LEU A 456 30.90 4.29 -34.28
CA LEU A 456 30.84 4.63 -35.72
C LEU A 456 32.14 4.28 -36.46
N ALA A 457 33.17 3.79 -35.80
CA ALA A 457 34.42 3.38 -36.44
C ALA A 457 34.27 2.06 -37.19
N SER A 458 34.90 1.95 -38.36
CA SER A 458 34.85 0.75 -39.21
C SER A 458 35.65 -0.45 -38.68
N GLY A 459 36.09 -0.42 -37.41
CA GLY A 459 36.83 -1.50 -36.79
C GLY A 459 38.35 -1.42 -37.02
N THR A 460 39.05 -2.47 -36.60
CA THR A 460 40.50 -2.60 -36.75
C THR A 460 40.86 -3.66 -37.80
N LYS A 461 42.14 -3.74 -38.21
CA LYS A 461 42.63 -4.72 -39.18
C LYS A 461 42.25 -6.18 -38.85
N ASN A 462 42.08 -6.50 -37.55
CA ASN A 462 41.74 -7.83 -37.08
C ASN A 462 40.28 -7.99 -36.66
N PHE A 463 39.51 -6.91 -36.64
CA PHE A 463 38.10 -6.91 -36.23
C PHE A 463 37.36 -5.81 -37.03
N TYR A 464 36.81 -6.22 -38.16
CA TYR A 464 36.00 -5.32 -39.01
C TYR A 464 34.58 -5.25 -38.44
N SER A 465 34.08 -4.03 -38.22
CA SER A 465 32.69 -3.78 -37.88
C SER A 465 32.06 -2.87 -38.91
N LYS A 466 30.80 -3.12 -39.27
CA LYS A 466 30.00 -2.24 -40.12
C LYS A 466 29.14 -1.35 -39.21
N PRO A 467 29.47 -0.09 -39.05
CA PRO A 467 28.75 0.82 -38.17
C PRO A 467 27.46 1.30 -38.85
N GLU A 468 26.41 0.56 -38.68
CA GLU A 468 25.06 0.90 -39.16
C GLU A 468 24.19 1.26 -37.93
N ILE A 469 23.47 2.36 -38.03
CA ILE A 469 22.46 2.87 -37.09
C ILE A 469 21.11 2.89 -37.81
N ASP A 470 20.01 2.98 -37.04
CA ASP A 470 18.64 3.06 -37.57
C ASP A 470 18.29 1.90 -38.50
N LEU A 471 18.70 0.69 -38.14
CA LEU A 471 18.43 -0.51 -38.93
C LEU A 471 16.93 -0.85 -38.90
N ASP A 472 16.36 -1.18 -40.07
CA ASP A 472 14.99 -1.69 -40.20
C ASP A 472 14.79 -3.00 -39.40
N ILE A 473 15.83 -3.84 -39.37
CA ILE A 473 15.86 -5.08 -38.58
C ILE A 473 17.00 -4.97 -37.56
N ALA A 474 16.64 -5.01 -36.28
CA ALA A 474 17.61 -4.96 -35.19
C ALA A 474 18.50 -6.22 -35.17
N ARG A 475 19.79 -6.00 -34.90
CA ARG A 475 20.72 -7.08 -34.60
C ARG A 475 20.29 -7.80 -33.31
N PRO A 476 20.66 -9.08 -33.11
CA PRO A 476 20.33 -9.81 -31.89
C PRO A 476 20.72 -9.04 -30.63
N LEU A 477 19.81 -8.97 -29.67
CA LEU A 477 20.05 -8.31 -28.39
C LEU A 477 20.88 -9.22 -27.48
N LEU A 478 22.02 -8.74 -27.04
CA LEU A 478 22.93 -9.47 -26.17
C LEU A 478 22.72 -9.11 -24.70
N THR A 479 22.85 -10.08 -23.82
CA THR A 479 22.70 -9.88 -22.35
C THR A 479 23.69 -8.88 -21.75
N THR A 480 24.78 -8.59 -22.47
CA THR A 480 25.86 -7.68 -22.05
C THR A 480 25.71 -6.25 -22.54
N MET A 481 24.65 -5.92 -23.30
CA MET A 481 24.41 -4.57 -23.84
C MET A 481 24.37 -3.47 -22.77
N HIS A 482 23.97 -3.82 -21.55
CA HIS A 482 23.91 -2.87 -20.44
C HIS A 482 25.28 -2.52 -19.84
N LYS A 483 26.34 -3.23 -20.19
CA LYS A 483 27.67 -3.09 -19.60
C LYS A 483 28.70 -2.40 -20.50
N MET A 484 28.52 -2.48 -21.83
CA MET A 484 29.48 -1.97 -22.80
C MET A 484 28.83 -1.62 -24.13
N HIS A 485 29.47 -0.73 -24.89
CA HIS A 485 29.08 -0.38 -26.26
C HIS A 485 29.95 -1.15 -27.25
N ARG A 486 29.35 -1.75 -28.28
CA ARG A 486 30.05 -2.54 -29.29
C ARG A 486 29.70 -2.06 -30.69
N ALA A 487 30.71 -1.56 -31.41
CA ALA A 487 30.56 -1.15 -32.77
C ALA A 487 30.15 -2.30 -33.69
N GLY A 488 29.13 -2.10 -34.52
CA GLY A 488 28.63 -3.10 -35.46
C GLY A 488 27.92 -4.30 -34.83
N VAL A 489 27.71 -4.32 -33.52
CA VAL A 489 27.06 -5.41 -32.78
C VAL A 489 25.78 -4.94 -32.08
N ASP A 490 25.86 -3.83 -31.34
CA ASP A 490 24.72 -3.28 -30.63
C ASP A 490 23.86 -2.39 -31.55
N ASN A 491 22.59 -2.23 -31.21
CA ASN A 491 21.65 -1.44 -31.98
C ASN A 491 21.62 0.00 -31.45
N TYR A 492 21.80 0.96 -32.34
CA TYR A 492 21.71 2.38 -32.06
C TYR A 492 20.66 3.01 -32.96
N VAL A 493 19.80 3.84 -32.38
CA VAL A 493 18.68 4.45 -33.09
C VAL A 493 18.60 5.95 -32.79
N THR A 494 18.20 6.72 -33.78
CA THR A 494 17.63 8.04 -33.59
C THR A 494 16.17 7.91 -33.20
N THR A 495 15.65 8.81 -32.38
CA THR A 495 14.29 8.69 -31.85
C THR A 495 13.40 9.81 -32.32
N GLU A 496 12.26 9.46 -32.92
CA GLU A 496 11.20 10.37 -33.33
C GLU A 496 9.97 10.09 -32.50
N GLY A 497 9.42 11.07 -31.83
CA GLY A 497 8.18 10.99 -31.00
C GLY A 497 8.13 9.86 -29.94
N ARG A 498 7.68 10.14 -28.75
CA ARG A 498 7.71 9.18 -27.66
C ARG A 498 6.46 9.18 -26.81
N ILE A 499 6.08 7.98 -26.37
CA ILE A 499 5.01 7.82 -25.36
C ILE A 499 5.67 7.70 -23.99
N ARG A 500 5.18 8.49 -23.04
CA ARG A 500 5.62 8.48 -21.67
C ARG A 500 4.49 8.33 -20.66
N LYS A 501 4.81 7.86 -19.48
CA LYS A 501 3.91 7.91 -18.33
C LYS A 501 3.92 9.30 -17.69
N LEU A 502 2.89 9.60 -16.92
CA LEU A 502 2.89 10.80 -16.08
C LEU A 502 4.03 10.72 -15.05
N THR A 503 4.62 11.86 -14.72
CA THR A 503 5.60 11.94 -13.63
C THR A 503 4.90 11.98 -12.27
N PRO A 504 5.59 11.69 -11.14
CA PRO A 504 5.02 11.85 -9.81
C PRO A 504 4.46 13.26 -9.54
N ARG A 505 5.12 14.30 -10.05
CA ARG A 505 4.65 15.69 -9.90
C ARG A 505 3.32 15.93 -10.62
N GLU A 506 3.19 15.46 -11.85
CA GLU A 506 1.95 15.56 -12.62
C GLU A 506 0.81 14.77 -11.93
N CYS A 507 1.13 13.60 -11.40
CA CYS A 507 0.18 12.82 -10.61
C CYS A 507 -0.29 13.57 -9.35
N LEU A 508 0.61 14.24 -8.64
CA LEU A 508 0.25 15.06 -7.47
C LEU A 508 -0.57 16.29 -7.85
N ARG A 509 -0.25 16.97 -8.96
CA ARG A 509 -1.07 18.07 -9.51
C ARG A 509 -2.50 17.60 -9.79
N LEU A 510 -2.67 16.42 -10.42
CA LEU A 510 -3.96 15.78 -10.68
C LEU A 510 -4.66 15.22 -9.42
N MET A 511 -4.00 15.22 -8.26
CA MET A 511 -4.59 15.01 -6.94
C MET A 511 -4.85 16.32 -6.20
N GLY A 512 -4.59 17.49 -6.83
CA GLY A 512 -4.83 18.80 -6.25
C GLY A 512 -3.70 19.35 -5.38
N PHE A 513 -2.54 18.71 -5.32
CA PHE A 513 -1.38 19.20 -4.61
C PHE A 513 -0.63 20.27 -5.41
N CYS A 514 -0.27 21.37 -4.77
CA CYS A 514 0.52 22.44 -5.37
C CYS A 514 1.98 22.01 -5.59
N ASP A 515 2.68 22.71 -6.48
CA ASP A 515 4.11 22.44 -6.75
C ASP A 515 5.01 22.67 -5.54
N SER A 516 4.58 23.48 -4.58
CA SER A 516 5.25 23.67 -3.29
C SER A 516 5.27 22.42 -2.41
N PHE A 517 4.47 21.40 -2.72
CA PHE A 517 4.51 20.11 -2.01
C PHE A 517 5.84 19.40 -2.31
N LYS A 518 6.61 19.12 -1.26
CA LYS A 518 7.95 18.51 -1.38
C LYS A 518 7.85 17.00 -1.60
N ILE A 519 8.45 16.50 -2.66
CA ILE A 519 8.64 15.07 -2.93
C ILE A 519 10.01 14.68 -2.37
N VAL A 520 10.03 13.97 -1.25
CA VAL A 520 11.27 13.57 -0.54
C VAL A 520 11.54 12.08 -0.58
N VAL A 521 10.75 11.34 -1.35
CA VAL A 521 10.82 9.88 -1.50
C VAL A 521 11.09 9.51 -2.95
N SER A 522 11.37 8.22 -3.20
CA SER A 522 11.57 7.73 -4.57
C SER A 522 10.29 7.88 -5.41
N ASP A 523 10.45 7.92 -6.75
CA ASP A 523 9.32 7.98 -7.69
C ASP A 523 8.28 6.89 -7.41
N THR A 524 8.72 5.66 -7.11
CA THR A 524 7.85 4.53 -6.78
C THR A 524 6.96 4.86 -5.58
N GLN A 525 7.55 5.38 -4.52
CA GLN A 525 6.81 5.76 -3.31
C GLN A 525 5.91 6.98 -3.58
N ALA A 526 6.37 7.95 -4.35
CA ALA A 526 5.57 9.13 -4.70
C ALA A 526 4.33 8.77 -5.53
N TYR A 527 4.43 7.83 -6.48
CA TYR A 527 3.26 7.29 -7.19
C TYR A 527 2.28 6.60 -6.26
N GLN A 528 2.78 5.76 -5.34
CA GLN A 528 1.94 5.07 -4.36
C GLN A 528 1.20 6.05 -3.47
N GLN A 529 1.90 7.06 -2.98
CA GLN A 529 1.35 8.13 -2.15
C GLN A 529 0.28 8.93 -2.89
N ALA A 530 0.55 9.32 -4.14
CA ALA A 530 -0.45 10.02 -4.96
C ALA A 530 -1.69 9.14 -5.22
N GLY A 531 -1.51 7.85 -5.55
CA GLY A 531 -2.62 6.93 -5.80
C GLY A 531 -3.48 6.62 -4.57
N ASN A 532 -2.87 6.61 -3.37
CA ASN A 532 -3.58 6.39 -2.11
C ASN A 532 -4.26 7.66 -1.55
N SER A 533 -3.87 8.85 -2.02
CA SER A 533 -4.36 10.11 -1.47
C SER A 533 -5.82 10.39 -1.82
N ILE A 534 -6.46 11.22 -1.01
CA ILE A 534 -7.74 11.86 -1.34
C ILE A 534 -7.46 13.05 -2.25
N VAL A 535 -8.39 13.37 -3.18
CA VAL A 535 -8.26 14.56 -4.02
C VAL A 535 -8.52 15.81 -3.19
N VAL A 536 -7.55 16.69 -3.16
CA VAL A 536 -7.55 17.91 -2.33
C VAL A 536 -8.73 18.83 -2.67
N ASP A 537 -9.04 19.02 -3.96
CA ASP A 537 -10.11 19.90 -4.41
C ASP A 537 -11.51 19.42 -3.96
N VAL A 538 -11.73 18.10 -3.89
CA VAL A 538 -12.98 17.54 -3.34
C VAL A 538 -13.09 17.86 -1.85
N LEU A 539 -12.01 17.74 -1.09
CA LEU A 539 -11.99 18.10 0.34
C LEU A 539 -12.22 19.59 0.54
N ILE A 540 -11.69 20.45 -0.34
CA ILE A 540 -11.95 21.90 -0.30
C ILE A 540 -13.46 22.18 -0.44
N GLU A 541 -14.13 21.54 -1.39
CA GLU A 541 -15.55 21.78 -1.59
C GLU A 541 -16.42 21.21 -0.44
N ILE A 542 -16.07 20.04 0.09
CA ILE A 542 -16.71 19.50 1.30
C ILE A 542 -16.51 20.46 2.48
N MET A 543 -15.30 20.96 2.69
CA MET A 543 -14.99 21.90 3.77
C MET A 543 -15.76 23.22 3.62
N LYS A 544 -15.96 23.72 2.41
CA LYS A 544 -16.81 24.90 2.16
C LYS A 544 -18.24 24.66 2.64
N GLU A 545 -18.82 23.52 2.33
CA GLU A 545 -20.19 23.19 2.77
C GLU A 545 -20.26 22.97 4.30
N ILE A 546 -19.24 22.34 4.91
CA ILE A 546 -19.14 22.23 6.38
C ILE A 546 -19.09 23.62 7.03
N ILE A 547 -18.27 24.53 6.51
CA ILE A 547 -18.15 25.89 7.05
C ILE A 547 -19.47 26.67 6.87
N LYS A 548 -20.18 26.50 5.76
CA LYS A 548 -21.47 27.12 5.56
C LYS A 548 -22.53 26.57 6.53
N ALA A 549 -22.53 25.26 6.81
CA ALA A 549 -23.47 24.64 7.74
C ALA A 549 -23.10 24.93 9.20
N TYR A 550 -21.80 24.94 9.53
CA TYR A 550 -21.28 25.15 10.87
C TYR A 550 -20.07 26.11 10.87
N PRO A 551 -20.28 27.43 10.71
CA PRO A 551 -19.18 28.42 10.65
C PRO A 551 -18.31 28.46 11.90
N LYS A 552 -18.85 28.05 13.06
CA LYS A 552 -18.10 28.00 14.34
C LYS A 552 -16.97 26.99 14.35
N ILE A 553 -16.87 26.11 13.36
CA ILE A 553 -15.76 25.15 13.25
C ILE A 553 -14.42 25.86 13.03
N ILE A 554 -14.41 27.00 12.32
CA ILE A 554 -13.26 27.89 12.17
C ILE A 554 -13.36 28.99 13.22
N GLN A 555 -12.83 28.80 14.45
CA GLN A 555 -12.86 29.80 15.51
C GLN A 555 -12.22 31.12 15.08
N LYS A 556 -12.87 32.24 15.50
CA LYS A 556 -12.52 33.61 15.15
C LYS A 556 -11.04 33.94 15.37
N GLY A 557 -10.30 34.01 14.28
CA GLY A 557 -8.96 34.58 14.22
C GLY A 557 -8.73 35.49 13.02
N LYS A 558 -9.60 35.49 11.98
CA LYS A 558 -9.59 36.38 10.80
C LYS A 558 -10.83 36.10 9.92
N SER A 559 -12.01 35.97 10.53
CA SER A 559 -13.17 35.34 9.89
C SER A 559 -13.99 36.21 8.94
N GLU A 560 -13.78 37.50 8.83
CA GLU A 560 -14.57 38.34 7.90
C GLU A 560 -14.12 38.15 6.45
N GLN A 561 -12.84 38.05 6.17
CA GLN A 561 -12.34 37.80 4.80
C GLN A 561 -12.69 36.39 4.27
N LEU A 562 -12.74 35.37 5.16
CA LEU A 562 -13.08 33.99 4.76
C LEU A 562 -14.57 33.76 4.57
N ARG A 563 -15.45 34.51 5.27
CA ARG A 563 -16.89 34.54 5.00
C ARG A 563 -17.19 35.05 3.58
N GLU A 564 -16.52 36.08 3.13
CA GLU A 564 -16.65 36.61 1.77
C GLU A 564 -16.14 35.63 0.71
N ILE A 565 -15.03 34.92 0.95
CA ILE A 565 -14.47 33.91 0.02
C ILE A 565 -15.37 32.67 -0.08
N ALA A 566 -16.03 32.25 1.00
CA ALA A 566 -16.97 31.13 0.99
C ALA A 566 -18.31 31.48 0.34
N ILE A 567 -18.65 32.75 0.22
CA ILE A 567 -19.93 33.25 -0.32
C ILE A 567 -19.78 33.77 -1.76
N THR A 568 -18.60 34.25 -2.17
CA THR A 568 -18.39 34.99 -3.43
C THR A 568 -17.62 34.22 -4.52
N LYS A 569 -17.28 32.98 -4.35
CA LYS A 569 -16.76 32.09 -5.40
C LYS A 569 -17.55 30.80 -5.35
#